data_27e1568488c7c86911a6be8d68a3b1eb
#
_entry.id   27e1568488c7c86911a6be8d68a3b1eb
#
_cell.length_a   1.000
_cell.length_b   1.000
_cell.length_c   1.000
_cell.angle_alpha   90.00
_cell.angle_beta   90.00
_cell.angle_gamma   90.00
#
_symmetry.space_group_name_H-M   'P 1'
#
loop_
_entity.id
_entity.type
_entity.pdbx_description
1 polymer ?
#
loop_
_entity_poly.entity_id
_entity_poly.type
_entity_poly.pdbx_seq_one_letter_code
_entity_poly.pdbx_strand_id
1 'polypeptide(L)'
;MMPDITFGPKGWMPERLGDLSGKTFLITGANAGAGFQAARMLLKKNAKVVMLNRSVEKSQAAVADLKSEFGSEAEVSFIRMDLASLANVREAADQVLNSVTRIDALICNAAIAQVPTRKLTEDGFESQLGTNHYGHFLLCGLLFERIEASKGRIVVVASLGYNMGLKTIKFDDMNWEEGYGPNTAYSQSKLAQMMFAYELQDLLAVAGRTEVEVYVCHPGSSATSLISTSGSRTMRFIWWLMTKTPMVQTAEQGSYPEVMCATEETLTDQRALYGPTGRLEAVGPVGKGTLHPHAYDKTVMTRLWEVTEQETGFKWKI
;
A
#
# COMPACT_ATOMS: atom_id res chain seq x y z
N MET A 1 -3.08 19.84 17.14
CA MET A 1 -2.52 18.52 17.50
C MET A 1 -1.04 18.73 17.79
N MET A 2 -0.50 18.20 18.88
CA MET A 2 0.95 18.25 19.11
C MET A 2 1.62 17.30 18.11
N PRO A 3 2.78 17.68 17.54
CA PRO A 3 3.50 16.77 16.63
C PRO A 3 3.88 15.48 17.38
N ASP A 4 3.77 14.34 16.69
CA ASP A 4 4.27 13.09 17.23
C ASP A 4 5.79 13.17 17.38
N ILE A 5 6.26 13.15 18.62
CA ILE A 5 7.67 13.27 18.96
C ILE A 5 8.39 11.92 19.09
N THR A 6 7.71 10.82 18.79
CA THR A 6 8.24 9.45 18.93
C THR A 6 9.62 9.31 18.27
N PHE A 7 9.81 9.94 17.11
CA PHE A 7 11.06 9.92 16.35
C PHE A 7 11.82 11.26 16.39
N GLY A 8 11.43 12.18 17.28
CA GLY A 8 12.02 13.51 17.39
C GLY A 8 11.54 14.49 16.32
N PRO A 9 12.13 15.71 16.25
CA PRO A 9 11.62 16.80 15.39
C PRO A 9 11.68 16.51 13.89
N LYS A 10 12.56 15.62 13.45
CA LYS A 10 12.70 15.24 12.03
C LYS A 10 11.75 14.10 11.64
N GLY A 11 11.05 13.49 12.59
CA GLY A 11 10.28 12.29 12.38
C GLY A 11 11.16 11.07 12.11
N TRP A 12 10.55 9.99 11.63
CA TRP A 12 11.31 8.81 11.23
C TRP A 12 12.13 9.08 9.96
N MET A 13 13.36 8.62 9.97
CA MET A 13 14.32 8.80 8.88
C MET A 13 15.02 7.47 8.55
N PRO A 14 15.46 7.24 7.29
CA PRO A 14 16.10 6.00 6.84
C PRO A 14 17.40 5.63 7.57
N GLU A 15 18.05 6.59 8.23
CA GLU A 15 19.23 6.34 9.06
C GLU A 15 18.95 5.41 10.26
N ARG A 16 17.67 5.28 10.63
CA ARG A 16 17.24 4.35 11.69
C ARG A 16 17.26 2.88 11.23
N LEU A 17 17.26 2.64 9.92
CA LEU A 17 17.33 1.28 9.39
C LEU A 17 18.66 0.62 9.79
N GLY A 18 18.53 -0.49 10.52
CA GLY A 18 19.63 -1.41 10.80
C GLY A 18 19.99 -2.27 9.58
N ASP A 19 20.78 -3.29 9.79
CA ASP A 19 21.01 -4.33 8.79
C ASP A 19 19.77 -5.22 8.65
N LEU A 20 19.37 -5.47 7.39
CA LEU A 20 18.19 -6.28 7.03
C LEU A 20 18.59 -7.59 6.34
N SER A 21 19.83 -8.03 6.51
CA SER A 21 20.32 -9.30 5.97
C SER A 21 19.43 -10.47 6.41
N GLY A 22 19.05 -11.33 5.47
CA GLY A 22 18.16 -12.46 5.71
C GLY A 22 16.68 -12.12 5.84
N LYS A 23 16.30 -10.84 5.76
CA LYS A 23 14.89 -10.39 5.73
C LYS A 23 14.40 -10.23 4.30
N THR A 24 13.15 -10.63 4.05
CA THR A 24 12.51 -10.59 2.72
C THR A 24 11.28 -9.68 2.73
N PHE A 25 11.26 -8.73 1.80
CA PHE A 25 10.18 -7.76 1.63
C PHE A 25 9.52 -7.93 0.26
N LEU A 26 8.20 -8.07 0.27
CA LEU A 26 7.38 -8.06 -0.91
C LEU A 26 6.74 -6.69 -1.09
N ILE A 27 6.82 -6.11 -2.29
CA ILE A 27 6.27 -4.77 -2.55
C ILE A 27 5.45 -4.79 -3.84
N THR A 28 4.17 -4.45 -3.74
CA THR A 28 3.33 -4.29 -4.93
C THR A 28 3.60 -2.93 -5.60
N GLY A 29 3.73 -2.92 -6.95
CA GLY A 29 3.95 -1.68 -7.70
C GLY A 29 5.31 -1.03 -7.48
N ALA A 30 6.36 -1.81 -7.28
CA ALA A 30 7.70 -1.33 -6.95
C ALA A 30 8.61 -1.01 -8.17
N ASN A 31 8.06 -0.96 -9.37
CA ASN A 31 8.83 -0.63 -10.57
C ASN A 31 8.95 0.88 -10.84
N ALA A 32 8.35 1.72 -10.00
CA ALA A 32 8.43 3.19 -10.09
C ALA A 32 7.96 3.85 -8.78
N GLY A 33 8.20 5.17 -8.64
CA GLY A 33 7.65 6.00 -7.57
C GLY A 33 8.08 5.59 -6.16
N ALA A 34 7.15 5.66 -5.19
CA ALA A 34 7.45 5.36 -3.78
C ALA A 34 7.88 3.90 -3.59
N GLY A 35 7.18 2.93 -4.17
CA GLY A 35 7.54 1.52 -4.06
C GLY A 35 8.94 1.20 -4.59
N PHE A 36 9.41 1.87 -5.66
CA PHE A 36 10.79 1.73 -6.13
C PHE A 36 11.80 2.29 -5.13
N GLN A 37 11.49 3.44 -4.53
CA GLN A 37 12.34 4.04 -3.52
C GLN A 37 12.36 3.23 -2.22
N ALA A 38 11.24 2.61 -1.84
CA ALA A 38 11.19 1.66 -0.74
C ALA A 38 12.09 0.44 -1.01
N ALA A 39 11.97 -0.16 -2.20
CA ALA A 39 12.84 -1.26 -2.62
C ALA A 39 14.33 -0.87 -2.55
N ARG A 40 14.67 0.33 -3.04
CA ARG A 40 16.02 0.88 -3.02
C ARG A 40 16.57 1.05 -1.60
N MET A 41 15.77 1.59 -0.67
CA MET A 41 16.16 1.76 0.73
C MET A 41 16.39 0.43 1.45
N LEU A 42 15.52 -0.55 1.21
CA LEU A 42 15.64 -1.88 1.81
C LEU A 42 16.87 -2.62 1.28
N LEU A 43 17.11 -2.58 -0.03
CA LEU A 43 18.32 -3.17 -0.65
C LEU A 43 19.61 -2.53 -0.13
N LYS A 44 19.63 -1.22 0.11
CA LYS A 44 20.77 -0.51 0.72
C LYS A 44 21.14 -1.06 2.10
N LYS A 45 20.22 -1.80 2.73
CA LYS A 45 20.39 -2.42 4.06
C LYS A 45 20.47 -3.95 3.97
N ASN A 46 20.84 -4.49 2.81
CA ASN A 46 21.04 -5.91 2.55
C ASN A 46 19.78 -6.77 2.61
N ALA A 47 18.59 -6.17 2.45
CA ALA A 47 17.35 -6.93 2.38
C ALA A 47 17.21 -7.67 1.05
N LYS A 48 16.45 -8.75 1.05
CA LYS A 48 15.90 -9.35 -0.16
C LYS A 48 14.58 -8.68 -0.52
N VAL A 49 14.43 -8.26 -1.77
CA VAL A 49 13.21 -7.59 -2.27
C VAL A 49 12.62 -8.36 -3.43
N VAL A 50 11.33 -8.67 -3.34
CA VAL A 50 10.53 -9.25 -4.43
C VAL A 50 9.46 -8.25 -4.83
N MET A 51 9.57 -7.72 -6.04
CA MET A 51 8.63 -6.75 -6.58
C MET A 51 7.46 -7.47 -7.26
N LEU A 52 6.23 -7.14 -6.88
CA LEU A 52 5.00 -7.67 -7.48
C LEU A 52 4.41 -6.62 -8.42
N ASN A 53 4.65 -6.77 -9.73
CA ASN A 53 4.40 -5.72 -10.71
C ASN A 53 3.68 -6.24 -11.95
N ARG A 54 2.83 -5.40 -12.56
CA ARG A 54 2.09 -5.75 -13.76
C ARG A 54 2.95 -5.80 -15.04
N SER A 55 3.82 -4.81 -15.26
CA SER A 55 4.62 -4.69 -16.48
C SER A 55 5.97 -5.41 -16.34
N VAL A 56 6.17 -6.47 -17.12
CA VAL A 56 7.44 -7.21 -17.17
C VAL A 56 8.59 -6.31 -17.59
N GLU A 57 8.42 -5.55 -18.68
CA GLU A 57 9.46 -4.66 -19.22
C GLU A 57 9.94 -3.63 -18.18
N LYS A 58 8.99 -2.92 -17.54
CA LYS A 58 9.33 -1.94 -16.50
C LYS A 58 9.96 -2.57 -15.26
N SER A 59 9.56 -3.79 -14.93
CA SER A 59 10.14 -4.51 -13.80
C SER A 59 11.56 -4.95 -14.08
N GLN A 60 11.84 -5.44 -15.30
CA GLN A 60 13.20 -5.78 -15.73
C GLN A 60 14.13 -4.56 -15.69
N ALA A 61 13.66 -3.41 -16.19
CA ALA A 61 14.41 -2.16 -16.12
C ALA A 61 14.68 -1.76 -14.66
N ALA A 62 13.67 -1.79 -13.80
CA ALA A 62 13.84 -1.45 -12.38
C ALA A 62 14.81 -2.41 -11.65
N VAL A 63 14.77 -3.70 -11.92
CA VAL A 63 15.75 -4.67 -11.38
C VAL A 63 17.15 -4.36 -11.89
N ALA A 64 17.31 -4.05 -13.18
CA ALA A 64 18.60 -3.70 -13.75
C ALA A 64 19.18 -2.43 -13.11
N ASP A 65 18.37 -1.39 -12.92
CA ASP A 65 18.76 -0.15 -12.26
C ASP A 65 19.23 -0.39 -10.82
N LEU A 66 18.47 -1.19 -10.04
CA LEU A 66 18.83 -1.52 -8.67
C LEU A 66 20.11 -2.37 -8.59
N LYS A 67 20.28 -3.33 -9.49
CA LYS A 67 21.52 -4.13 -9.57
C LYS A 67 22.72 -3.30 -10.04
N SER A 68 22.51 -2.31 -10.90
CA SER A 68 23.56 -1.37 -11.29
C SER A 68 24.02 -0.50 -10.11
N GLU A 69 23.10 -0.14 -9.19
CA GLU A 69 23.39 0.69 -8.02
C GLU A 69 24.03 -0.10 -6.87
N PHE A 70 23.55 -1.33 -6.59
CA PHE A 70 23.94 -2.11 -5.40
C PHE A 70 24.81 -3.32 -5.69
N GLY A 71 25.13 -3.57 -6.97
CA GLY A 71 25.92 -4.71 -7.42
C GLY A 71 25.05 -5.86 -7.96
N SER A 72 25.66 -6.72 -8.77
CA SER A 72 24.99 -7.87 -9.39
C SER A 72 24.36 -8.83 -8.39
N GLU A 73 24.97 -8.93 -7.19
CA GLU A 73 24.55 -9.81 -6.10
C GLU A 73 23.40 -9.26 -5.26
N ALA A 74 22.93 -8.03 -5.55
CA ALA A 74 21.76 -7.48 -4.86
C ALA A 74 20.55 -8.41 -5.01
N GLU A 75 19.96 -8.83 -3.89
CA GLU A 75 18.85 -9.76 -3.83
C GLU A 75 17.52 -9.10 -4.22
N VAL A 76 17.41 -8.71 -5.48
CA VAL A 76 16.19 -8.13 -6.05
C VAL A 76 15.69 -8.97 -7.23
N SER A 77 14.39 -9.26 -7.18
CA SER A 77 13.67 -9.97 -8.24
C SER A 77 12.27 -9.42 -8.43
N PHE A 78 11.54 -9.89 -9.44
CA PHE A 78 10.14 -9.58 -9.57
C PHE A 78 9.32 -10.81 -9.99
N ILE A 79 8.03 -10.77 -9.62
CA ILE A 79 7.00 -11.69 -10.10
C ILE A 79 5.94 -10.83 -10.79
N ARG A 80 5.50 -11.26 -11.99
CA ARG A 80 4.43 -10.57 -12.69
C ARG A 80 3.12 -10.74 -11.93
N MET A 81 2.46 -9.64 -11.61
CA MET A 81 1.17 -9.63 -10.94
C MET A 81 0.32 -8.43 -11.38
N ASP A 82 -0.90 -8.69 -11.85
CA ASP A 82 -1.91 -7.67 -12.08
C ASP A 82 -3.01 -7.76 -11.02
N LEU A 83 -3.08 -6.74 -10.15
CA LEU A 83 -4.09 -6.64 -9.10
C LEU A 83 -5.51 -6.45 -9.65
N ALA A 84 -5.67 -6.12 -10.94
CA ALA A 84 -6.94 -6.01 -11.61
C ALA A 84 -7.47 -7.36 -12.14
N SER A 85 -6.82 -8.47 -11.81
CA SER A 85 -7.24 -9.84 -12.17
C SER A 85 -7.02 -10.76 -10.98
N LEU A 86 -8.12 -11.21 -10.36
CA LEU A 86 -8.04 -12.12 -9.20
C LEU A 86 -7.36 -13.45 -9.56
N ALA A 87 -7.54 -13.92 -10.78
CA ALA A 87 -6.85 -15.11 -11.28
C ALA A 87 -5.32 -14.89 -11.29
N ASN A 88 -4.87 -13.75 -11.82
CA ASN A 88 -3.44 -13.45 -11.86
C ASN A 88 -2.84 -13.18 -10.47
N VAL A 89 -3.62 -12.63 -9.53
CA VAL A 89 -3.20 -12.52 -8.12
C VAL A 89 -2.96 -13.90 -7.50
N ARG A 90 -3.83 -14.89 -7.78
CA ARG A 90 -3.65 -16.28 -7.31
C ARG A 90 -2.39 -16.91 -7.89
N GLU A 91 -2.19 -16.82 -9.20
CA GLU A 91 -0.98 -17.32 -9.88
C GLU A 91 0.31 -16.69 -9.31
N ALA A 92 0.29 -15.39 -9.07
CA ALA A 92 1.44 -14.69 -8.49
C ALA A 92 1.69 -15.10 -7.03
N ALA A 93 0.63 -15.27 -6.24
CA ALA A 93 0.76 -15.77 -4.87
C ALA A 93 1.34 -17.19 -4.82
N ASP A 94 0.92 -18.08 -5.72
CA ASP A 94 1.49 -19.43 -5.84
C ASP A 94 2.98 -19.38 -6.20
N GLN A 95 3.39 -18.49 -7.13
CA GLN A 95 4.80 -18.29 -7.46
C GLN A 95 5.61 -17.77 -6.26
N VAL A 96 5.04 -16.84 -5.48
CA VAL A 96 5.66 -16.37 -4.23
C VAL A 96 5.83 -17.54 -3.26
N LEU A 97 4.78 -18.30 -2.98
CA LEU A 97 4.82 -19.42 -2.03
C LEU A 97 5.82 -20.50 -2.41
N ASN A 98 6.04 -20.72 -3.72
CA ASN A 98 7.01 -21.69 -4.23
C ASN A 98 8.47 -21.20 -4.23
N SER A 99 8.70 -19.88 -4.26
CA SER A 99 10.05 -19.30 -4.41
C SER A 99 10.54 -18.49 -3.20
N VAL A 100 9.63 -18.10 -2.31
CA VAL A 100 9.92 -17.26 -1.14
C VAL A 100 9.56 -18.01 0.14
N THR A 101 10.58 -18.35 0.92
CA THR A 101 10.41 -19.13 2.15
C THR A 101 10.03 -18.29 3.36
N ARG A 102 10.31 -16.99 3.33
CA ARG A 102 10.09 -16.03 4.41
C ARG A 102 9.56 -14.70 3.88
N ILE A 103 8.58 -14.11 4.57
CA ILE A 103 8.03 -12.78 4.26
C ILE A 103 8.04 -11.96 5.54
N ASP A 104 9.00 -11.04 5.67
CA ASP A 104 9.10 -10.15 6.84
C ASP A 104 8.16 -8.96 6.74
N ALA A 105 7.87 -8.49 5.51
CA ALA A 105 6.75 -7.60 5.27
C ALA A 105 6.19 -7.72 3.85
N LEU A 106 4.87 -7.60 3.73
CA LEU A 106 4.14 -7.37 2.49
C LEU A 106 3.68 -5.91 2.46
N ILE A 107 4.23 -5.11 1.55
CA ILE A 107 3.89 -3.70 1.36
C ILE A 107 2.90 -3.57 0.20
N CYS A 108 1.63 -3.30 0.52
CA CYS A 108 0.52 -3.08 -0.39
C CYS A 108 0.55 -1.64 -0.93
N ASN A 109 1.58 -1.31 -1.74
CA ASN A 109 1.84 0.03 -2.26
C ASN A 109 1.14 0.32 -3.58
N ALA A 110 0.96 -0.66 -4.46
CA ALA A 110 0.36 -0.44 -5.78
C ALA A 110 -1.03 0.22 -5.70
N ALA A 111 -1.28 1.17 -6.56
CA ALA A 111 -2.59 1.79 -6.69
C ALA A 111 -2.80 2.39 -8.08
N ILE A 112 -4.06 2.53 -8.47
CA ILE A 112 -4.48 3.43 -9.53
C ILE A 112 -5.39 4.51 -8.94
N ALA A 113 -5.36 5.70 -9.51
CA ALA A 113 -6.09 6.86 -8.98
C ALA A 113 -6.73 7.68 -10.08
N GLN A 114 -7.91 8.26 -9.77
CA GLN A 114 -8.56 9.25 -10.58
C GLN A 114 -8.76 8.81 -12.04
N VAL A 115 -9.15 7.55 -12.25
CA VAL A 115 -9.45 7.01 -13.59
C VAL A 115 -10.59 7.83 -14.20
N PRO A 116 -10.38 8.54 -15.33
CA PRO A 116 -11.32 9.57 -15.79
C PRO A 116 -12.73 9.06 -16.15
N THR A 117 -12.81 7.84 -16.61
CA THR A 117 -14.08 7.17 -16.99
C THR A 117 -14.16 5.84 -16.25
N ARG A 118 -15.38 5.47 -15.85
CA ARG A 118 -15.62 4.17 -15.23
C ARG A 118 -15.08 3.05 -16.12
N LYS A 119 -14.29 2.19 -15.54
CA LYS A 119 -13.77 0.96 -16.14
C LYS A 119 -13.97 -0.18 -15.17
N LEU A 120 -14.12 -1.39 -15.71
CA LEU A 120 -14.17 -2.60 -14.91
C LEU A 120 -12.86 -3.38 -15.03
N THR A 121 -12.54 -4.14 -14.00
CA THR A 121 -11.52 -5.19 -14.04
C THR A 121 -12.03 -6.39 -14.83
N GLU A 122 -11.16 -7.38 -15.07
CA GLU A 122 -11.56 -8.65 -15.68
C GLU A 122 -12.65 -9.38 -14.88
N ASP A 123 -12.64 -9.19 -13.56
CA ASP A 123 -13.60 -9.80 -12.63
C ASP A 123 -14.89 -8.97 -12.47
N GLY A 124 -15.05 -7.86 -13.21
CA GLY A 124 -16.26 -7.04 -13.21
C GLY A 124 -16.33 -5.96 -12.13
N PHE A 125 -15.28 -5.68 -11.39
CA PHE A 125 -15.23 -4.64 -10.37
C PHE A 125 -14.87 -3.28 -10.95
N GLU A 126 -15.36 -2.19 -10.32
CA GLU A 126 -14.82 -0.85 -10.63
C GLU A 126 -13.31 -0.86 -10.45
N SER A 127 -12.61 -0.33 -11.43
CA SER A 127 -11.17 -0.56 -11.59
C SER A 127 -10.32 -0.11 -10.40
N GLN A 128 -10.67 1.01 -9.75
CA GLN A 128 -9.93 1.51 -8.58
C GLN A 128 -10.22 0.65 -7.35
N LEU A 129 -11.48 0.26 -7.14
CA LEU A 129 -11.85 -0.64 -6.04
C LEU A 129 -11.25 -2.03 -6.24
N GLY A 130 -11.34 -2.58 -7.44
CA GLY A 130 -10.78 -3.89 -7.80
C GLY A 130 -9.28 -3.96 -7.56
N THR A 131 -8.54 -2.98 -8.13
CA THR A 131 -7.07 -2.95 -8.03
C THR A 131 -6.58 -2.60 -6.62
N ASN A 132 -7.13 -1.54 -6.02
CA ASN A 132 -6.60 -1.01 -4.76
C ASN A 132 -7.04 -1.85 -3.56
N HIS A 133 -8.25 -2.43 -3.58
CA HIS A 133 -8.80 -3.17 -2.45
C HIS A 133 -8.90 -4.68 -2.70
N TYR A 134 -9.72 -5.14 -3.64
CA TYR A 134 -9.98 -6.59 -3.80
C TYR A 134 -8.72 -7.39 -4.13
N GLY A 135 -7.87 -6.89 -5.04
CA GLY A 135 -6.61 -7.54 -5.38
C GLY A 135 -5.66 -7.66 -4.18
N HIS A 136 -5.54 -6.61 -3.37
CA HIS A 136 -4.71 -6.65 -2.17
C HIS A 136 -5.30 -7.52 -1.05
N PHE A 137 -6.62 -7.47 -0.84
CA PHE A 137 -7.31 -8.34 0.11
C PHE A 137 -7.01 -9.81 -0.18
N LEU A 138 -7.17 -10.21 -1.44
CA LEU A 138 -6.90 -11.58 -1.89
C LEU A 138 -5.42 -11.93 -1.73
N LEU A 139 -4.50 -11.06 -2.15
CA LEU A 139 -3.07 -11.28 -2.03
C LEU A 139 -2.64 -11.49 -0.58
N CYS A 140 -3.08 -10.60 0.31
CA CYS A 140 -2.79 -10.71 1.74
C CYS A 140 -3.29 -12.03 2.32
N GLY A 141 -4.52 -12.44 1.97
CA GLY A 141 -5.10 -13.71 2.45
C GLY A 141 -4.34 -14.94 1.96
N LEU A 142 -3.96 -14.97 0.68
CA LEU A 142 -3.20 -16.09 0.10
C LEU A 142 -1.79 -16.23 0.70
N LEU A 143 -1.17 -15.13 1.09
CA LEU A 143 0.18 -15.13 1.66
C LEU A 143 0.21 -15.13 3.19
N PHE A 144 -0.96 -15.06 3.84
CA PHE A 144 -1.09 -14.81 5.27
C PHE A 144 -0.32 -15.84 6.12
N GLU A 145 -0.49 -17.14 5.88
CA GLU A 145 0.18 -18.19 6.62
C GLU A 145 1.73 -18.10 6.55
N ARG A 146 2.25 -17.68 5.39
CA ARG A 146 3.70 -17.46 5.21
C ARG A 146 4.18 -16.21 5.95
N ILE A 147 3.38 -15.16 5.97
CA ILE A 147 3.66 -13.93 6.73
C ILE A 147 3.66 -14.24 8.23
N GLU A 148 2.65 -14.97 8.71
CA GLU A 148 2.55 -15.36 10.12
C GLU A 148 3.71 -16.26 10.55
N ALA A 149 4.04 -17.29 9.77
CA ALA A 149 5.18 -18.16 10.05
C ALA A 149 6.52 -17.41 10.11
N SER A 150 6.57 -16.26 9.46
CA SER A 150 7.74 -15.36 9.45
C SER A 150 7.69 -14.31 10.57
N LYS A 151 6.60 -14.22 11.32
CA LYS A 151 6.28 -13.12 12.26
C LYS A 151 6.39 -11.77 11.55
N GLY A 152 5.81 -11.72 10.36
CA GLY A 152 5.95 -10.61 9.44
C GLY A 152 4.87 -9.57 9.59
N ARG A 153 4.90 -8.57 8.70
CA ARG A 153 4.00 -7.42 8.69
C ARG A 153 3.19 -7.32 7.41
N ILE A 154 1.99 -6.78 7.51
CA ILE A 154 1.20 -6.30 6.38
C ILE A 154 1.15 -4.77 6.47
N VAL A 155 1.68 -4.08 5.46
CA VAL A 155 1.69 -2.62 5.39
C VAL A 155 0.77 -2.15 4.28
N VAL A 156 -0.31 -1.48 4.64
CA VAL A 156 -1.29 -0.96 3.70
C VAL A 156 -1.00 0.51 3.40
N VAL A 157 -0.65 0.80 2.14
CA VAL A 157 -0.39 2.17 1.71
C VAL A 157 -1.70 2.83 1.25
N ALA A 158 -2.29 3.57 2.17
CA ALA A 158 -3.51 4.34 1.97
C ALA A 158 -3.25 5.70 1.27
N SER A 159 -4.13 6.64 1.45
CA SER A 159 -4.04 8.02 0.95
C SER A 159 -4.92 8.93 1.78
N LEU A 160 -4.54 10.18 2.00
CA LEU A 160 -5.44 11.20 2.55
C LEU A 160 -6.71 11.38 1.72
N GLY A 161 -6.69 10.90 0.47
CA GLY A 161 -7.85 10.84 -0.42
C GLY A 161 -9.04 10.05 0.15
N TYR A 162 -8.82 9.14 1.12
CA TYR A 162 -9.91 8.41 1.76
C TYR A 162 -10.94 9.32 2.45
N ASN A 163 -10.50 10.50 2.86
CA ASN A 163 -11.33 11.50 3.55
C ASN A 163 -11.95 12.56 2.61
N MET A 164 -11.72 12.48 1.30
CA MET A 164 -12.16 13.50 0.32
C MET A 164 -13.52 13.18 -0.34
N GLY A 165 -14.00 11.94 -0.25
CA GLY A 165 -15.25 11.47 -0.86
C GLY A 165 -16.33 11.14 0.16
N LEU A 166 -17.05 10.06 -0.07
CA LEU A 166 -17.99 9.47 0.86
C LEU A 166 -17.24 9.08 2.16
N LYS A 167 -17.91 9.30 3.28
CA LYS A 167 -17.40 8.88 4.59
C LYS A 167 -17.85 7.45 4.95
N THR A 168 -18.20 6.66 3.95
CA THR A 168 -18.67 5.28 4.07
C THR A 168 -18.45 4.54 2.76
N ILE A 169 -18.83 3.27 2.71
CA ILE A 169 -18.83 2.44 1.50
C ILE A 169 -20.23 2.45 0.88
N LYS A 170 -20.33 2.67 -0.43
CA LYS A 170 -21.59 2.64 -1.21
C LYS A 170 -21.96 1.18 -1.50
N PHE A 171 -22.44 0.44 -0.51
CA PHE A 171 -22.73 -1.00 -0.64
C PHE A 171 -23.77 -1.33 -1.69
N ASP A 172 -24.73 -0.42 -1.94
CA ASP A 172 -25.81 -0.63 -2.91
C ASP A 172 -25.34 -0.47 -4.37
N ASP A 173 -24.16 0.14 -4.56
CA ASP A 173 -23.52 0.32 -5.88
C ASP A 173 -22.00 0.51 -5.70
N MET A 174 -21.31 -0.54 -5.26
CA MET A 174 -19.85 -0.50 -5.03
C MET A 174 -19.09 -0.28 -6.35
N ASN A 175 -19.69 -0.66 -7.46
CA ASN A 175 -19.08 -0.54 -8.79
C ASN A 175 -19.37 0.80 -9.48
N TRP A 176 -20.06 1.74 -8.82
CA TRP A 176 -20.37 3.06 -9.38
C TRP A 176 -21.06 2.98 -10.75
N GLU A 177 -22.09 2.16 -10.86
CA GLU A 177 -22.91 2.05 -12.07
C GLU A 177 -23.60 3.37 -12.37
N GLU A 178 -23.99 4.08 -11.30
CA GLU A 178 -24.57 5.40 -11.36
C GLU A 178 -23.72 6.44 -10.65
N GLY A 179 -23.59 7.63 -11.25
CA GLY A 179 -22.93 8.78 -10.63
C GLY A 179 -21.42 8.62 -10.44
N TYR A 180 -20.74 7.86 -11.33
CA TYR A 180 -19.31 7.69 -11.27
C TYR A 180 -18.57 9.02 -11.23
N GLY A 181 -17.68 9.17 -10.25
CA GLY A 181 -16.73 10.27 -10.17
C GLY A 181 -15.33 9.74 -9.90
N PRO A 182 -14.31 10.15 -10.67
CA PRO A 182 -12.94 9.63 -10.52
C PRO A 182 -12.39 9.75 -9.09
N ASN A 183 -12.67 10.87 -8.44
CA ASN A 183 -12.21 11.14 -7.07
C ASN A 183 -13.02 10.39 -6.02
N THR A 184 -14.34 10.27 -6.21
CA THR A 184 -15.20 9.55 -5.25
C THR A 184 -14.95 8.06 -5.29
N ALA A 185 -14.79 7.46 -6.47
CA ALA A 185 -14.41 6.06 -6.61
C ALA A 185 -13.01 5.78 -6.03
N TYR A 186 -12.03 6.68 -6.29
CA TYR A 186 -10.71 6.59 -5.65
C TYR A 186 -10.80 6.67 -4.12
N SER A 187 -11.54 7.65 -3.60
CA SER A 187 -11.73 7.83 -2.15
C SER A 187 -12.33 6.58 -1.51
N GLN A 188 -13.37 6.01 -2.12
CA GLN A 188 -13.97 4.75 -1.64
C GLN A 188 -12.96 3.60 -1.65
N SER A 189 -12.17 3.45 -2.72
CA SER A 189 -11.19 2.37 -2.80
C SER A 189 -10.10 2.47 -1.72
N LYS A 190 -9.67 3.70 -1.38
CA LYS A 190 -8.69 3.94 -0.31
C LYS A 190 -9.30 3.79 1.07
N LEU A 191 -10.55 4.17 1.26
CA LEU A 191 -11.28 3.91 2.51
C LEU A 191 -11.47 2.40 2.72
N ALA A 192 -11.88 1.67 1.69
CA ALA A 192 -12.03 0.21 1.75
C ALA A 192 -10.70 -0.50 2.11
N GLN A 193 -9.60 -0.03 1.53
CA GLN A 193 -8.26 -0.56 1.82
C GLN A 193 -7.84 -0.34 3.27
N MET A 194 -8.16 0.83 3.86
CA MET A 194 -7.92 1.11 5.29
C MET A 194 -8.82 0.27 6.19
N MET A 195 -10.12 0.20 5.87
CA MET A 195 -11.09 -0.60 6.63
C MET A 195 -10.71 -2.09 6.63
N PHE A 196 -10.22 -2.61 5.51
CA PHE A 196 -9.64 -3.96 5.46
C PHE A 196 -8.53 -4.16 6.49
N ALA A 197 -7.57 -3.24 6.54
CA ALA A 197 -6.44 -3.35 7.46
C ALA A 197 -6.89 -3.30 8.93
N TYR A 198 -7.80 -2.40 9.28
CA TYR A 198 -8.31 -2.27 10.65
C TYR A 198 -9.22 -3.44 11.05
N GLU A 199 -10.03 -3.97 10.14
CA GLU A 199 -10.81 -5.18 10.41
C GLU A 199 -9.90 -6.39 10.60
N LEU A 200 -8.86 -6.53 9.78
CA LEU A 200 -7.87 -7.60 9.95
C LEU A 200 -7.19 -7.53 11.32
N GLN A 201 -6.81 -6.34 11.79
CA GLN A 201 -6.26 -6.16 13.15
C GLN A 201 -7.23 -6.66 14.23
N ASP A 202 -8.53 -6.33 14.10
CA ASP A 202 -9.56 -6.76 15.05
C ASP A 202 -9.73 -8.28 15.06
N LEU A 203 -9.82 -8.88 13.88
CA LEU A 203 -9.97 -10.32 13.72
C LEU A 203 -8.77 -11.09 14.31
N LEU A 204 -7.56 -10.63 14.00
CA LEU A 204 -6.32 -11.21 14.55
C LEU A 204 -6.27 -11.11 16.09
N ALA A 205 -6.65 -9.95 16.63
CA ALA A 205 -6.69 -9.75 18.08
C ALA A 205 -7.70 -10.70 18.76
N VAL A 206 -8.90 -10.87 18.18
CA VAL A 206 -9.94 -11.80 18.68
C VAL A 206 -9.47 -13.25 18.59
N ALA A 207 -8.78 -13.62 17.51
CA ALA A 207 -8.25 -14.97 17.31
C ALA A 207 -6.97 -15.27 18.12
N GLY A 208 -6.38 -14.26 18.78
CA GLY A 208 -5.11 -14.41 19.50
C GLY A 208 -3.89 -14.58 18.59
N ARG A 209 -4.01 -14.27 17.29
CA ARG A 209 -2.93 -14.36 16.28
C ARG A 209 -2.11 -13.08 16.27
N THR A 210 -1.32 -12.85 17.31
CA THR A 210 -0.58 -11.59 17.53
C THR A 210 0.80 -11.54 16.88
N GLU A 211 1.21 -12.60 16.19
CA GLU A 211 2.52 -12.67 15.53
C GLU A 211 2.59 -11.85 14.24
N VAL A 212 1.43 -11.48 13.65
CA VAL A 212 1.34 -10.63 12.47
C VAL A 212 0.93 -9.22 12.89
N GLU A 213 1.73 -8.25 12.53
CA GLU A 213 1.40 -6.83 12.73
C GLU A 213 0.86 -6.23 11.42
N VAL A 214 -0.19 -5.43 11.53
CA VAL A 214 -0.80 -4.76 10.38
C VAL A 214 -0.72 -3.25 10.58
N TYR A 215 -0.13 -2.53 9.64
CA TYR A 215 0.02 -1.08 9.71
C TYR A 215 -0.60 -0.38 8.52
N VAL A 216 -1.10 0.82 8.74
CA VAL A 216 -1.64 1.69 7.69
C VAL A 216 -0.81 2.96 7.62
N CYS A 217 -0.38 3.32 6.42
CA CYS A 217 0.37 4.55 6.19
C CYS A 217 -0.09 5.27 4.92
N HIS A 218 0.36 6.51 4.73
CA HIS A 218 0.16 7.25 3.50
C HIS A 218 1.41 8.04 3.12
N PRO A 219 1.68 8.21 1.79
CA PRO A 219 2.90 8.87 1.31
C PRO A 219 2.82 10.40 1.34
N GLY A 220 1.74 10.98 1.88
CA GLY A 220 1.48 12.42 1.73
C GLY A 220 1.28 12.82 0.27
N SER A 221 1.67 14.06 -0.05
CA SER A 221 1.69 14.58 -1.43
C SER A 221 3.10 14.38 -1.99
N SER A 222 3.35 13.26 -2.65
CA SER A 222 4.66 12.92 -3.19
C SER A 222 4.67 12.88 -4.71
N ALA A 223 5.79 13.26 -5.31
CA ALA A 223 5.99 13.29 -6.77
C ALA A 223 6.11 11.87 -7.33
N THR A 224 4.99 11.16 -7.39
CA THR A 224 4.90 9.82 -7.97
C THR A 224 4.23 9.84 -9.36
N SER A 225 4.39 8.78 -10.13
CA SER A 225 3.75 8.62 -11.44
C SER A 225 2.22 8.39 -11.36
N LEU A 226 1.65 8.25 -10.17
CA LEU A 226 0.24 7.90 -9.97
C LEU A 226 -0.73 8.86 -10.70
N ILE A 227 -0.58 10.17 -10.49
CA ILE A 227 -1.43 11.18 -11.15
C ILE A 227 -0.99 11.45 -12.59
N SER A 228 0.31 11.35 -12.88
CA SER A 228 0.84 11.59 -14.22
C SER A 228 0.41 10.55 -15.25
N THR A 229 0.08 9.33 -14.82
CA THR A 229 -0.33 8.23 -15.70
C THR A 229 -1.85 8.08 -15.82
N SER A 230 -2.63 8.47 -14.82
CA SER A 230 -4.08 8.22 -14.78
C SER A 230 -4.95 9.48 -14.89
N GLY A 231 -4.43 10.66 -14.53
CA GLY A 231 -5.20 11.91 -14.55
C GLY A 231 -5.43 12.50 -15.95
N SER A 232 -6.42 13.42 -16.06
CA SER A 232 -6.65 14.21 -17.29
C SER A 232 -5.45 15.09 -17.63
N ARG A 233 -5.36 15.58 -18.88
CA ARG A 233 -4.28 16.47 -19.32
C ARG A 233 -4.16 17.71 -18.43
N THR A 234 -5.28 18.29 -18.02
CA THR A 234 -5.33 19.46 -17.13
C THR A 234 -4.80 19.12 -15.74
N MET A 235 -5.23 17.98 -15.16
CA MET A 235 -4.74 17.53 -13.86
C MET A 235 -3.24 17.24 -13.88
N ARG A 236 -2.72 16.65 -14.94
CA ARG A 236 -1.28 16.41 -15.12
C ARG A 236 -0.47 17.70 -15.16
N PHE A 237 -0.98 18.74 -15.84
CA PHE A 237 -0.34 20.04 -15.88
C PHE A 237 -0.35 20.74 -14.52
N ILE A 238 -1.49 20.74 -13.82
CA ILE A 238 -1.59 21.29 -12.45
C ILE A 238 -0.64 20.54 -11.52
N TRP A 239 -0.62 19.21 -11.60
CA TRP A 239 0.28 18.38 -10.79
C TRP A 239 1.75 18.70 -11.07
N TRP A 240 2.13 18.85 -12.34
CA TRP A 240 3.49 19.26 -12.72
C TRP A 240 3.88 20.62 -12.12
N LEU A 241 2.98 21.58 -12.10
CA LEU A 241 3.21 22.87 -11.42
C LEU A 241 3.36 22.66 -9.90
N MET A 242 2.52 21.85 -9.29
CA MET A 242 2.59 21.55 -7.83
C MET A 242 3.90 20.88 -7.44
N THR A 243 4.49 20.02 -8.29
CA THR A 243 5.81 19.40 -8.00
C THR A 243 6.95 20.40 -7.91
N LYS A 244 6.76 21.65 -8.36
CA LYS A 244 7.73 22.77 -8.23
C LYS A 244 7.57 23.54 -6.93
N THR A 245 6.60 23.20 -6.10
CA THR A 245 6.31 23.87 -4.84
C THR A 245 6.73 23.02 -3.65
N PRO A 246 6.98 23.62 -2.46
CA PRO A 246 7.27 22.87 -1.24
C PRO A 246 6.06 22.10 -0.67
N MET A 247 4.95 22.02 -1.41
CA MET A 247 3.76 21.25 -1.04
C MET A 247 3.80 19.80 -1.56
N VAL A 248 4.82 19.45 -2.33
CA VAL A 248 5.02 18.08 -2.84
C VAL A 248 6.43 17.64 -2.48
N GLN A 249 6.53 16.53 -1.80
CA GLN A 249 7.79 15.91 -1.43
C GLN A 249 8.30 14.94 -2.52
N THR A 250 9.55 14.52 -2.43
CA THR A 250 10.13 13.55 -3.36
C THR A 250 9.46 12.18 -3.23
N ALA A 251 9.58 11.33 -4.26
CA ALA A 251 9.13 9.94 -4.18
C ALA A 251 9.85 9.16 -3.07
N GLU A 252 11.12 9.49 -2.81
CA GLU A 252 11.91 8.91 -1.72
C GLU A 252 11.31 9.28 -0.36
N GLN A 253 11.05 10.56 -0.09
CA GLN A 253 10.37 10.98 1.14
C GLN A 253 8.97 10.37 1.28
N GLY A 254 8.25 10.21 0.15
CA GLY A 254 6.94 9.57 0.11
C GLY A 254 6.96 8.09 0.49
N SER A 255 8.10 7.41 0.36
CA SER A 255 8.26 6.01 0.73
C SER A 255 8.68 5.80 2.20
N TYR A 256 9.08 6.84 2.92
CA TYR A 256 9.49 6.70 4.32
C TYR A 256 8.42 6.08 5.22
N PRO A 257 7.12 6.45 5.14
CA PRO A 257 6.10 5.84 5.99
C PRO A 257 5.93 4.34 5.76
N GLU A 258 5.97 3.88 4.52
CA GLU A 258 5.82 2.44 4.21
C GLU A 258 7.05 1.63 4.64
N VAL A 259 8.26 2.17 4.48
CA VAL A 259 9.48 1.53 4.98
C VAL A 259 9.50 1.53 6.50
N MET A 260 9.13 2.63 7.15
CA MET A 260 8.98 2.69 8.61
C MET A 260 8.04 1.60 9.12
N CYS A 261 6.82 1.52 8.58
CA CYS A 261 5.83 0.52 8.99
C CYS A 261 6.32 -0.92 8.75
N ALA A 262 7.14 -1.13 7.72
CA ALA A 262 7.68 -2.45 7.40
C ALA A 262 8.86 -2.87 8.30
N THR A 263 9.58 -1.92 8.92
CA THR A 263 10.89 -2.23 9.53
C THR A 263 11.09 -1.72 10.96
N GLU A 264 10.40 -0.65 11.37
CA GLU A 264 10.64 -0.01 12.67
C GLU A 264 10.11 -0.88 13.81
N GLU A 265 11.00 -1.37 14.66
CA GLU A 265 10.68 -2.30 15.74
C GLU A 265 9.98 -1.64 16.94
N THR A 266 10.12 -0.32 17.05
CA THR A 266 9.49 0.44 18.14
C THR A 266 8.04 0.85 17.88
N LEU A 267 7.48 0.52 16.70
CA LEU A 267 6.07 0.74 16.42
C LEU A 267 5.22 -0.25 17.20
N THR A 268 4.30 0.28 18.00
CA THR A 268 3.35 -0.53 18.80
C THR A 268 1.89 -0.18 18.53
N ASP A 269 1.63 0.99 17.95
CA ASP A 269 0.27 1.46 17.70
C ASP A 269 -0.16 1.10 16.27
N GLN A 270 -0.75 -0.06 16.12
CA GLN A 270 -1.28 -0.51 14.82
C GLN A 270 -2.54 0.27 14.38
N ARG A 271 -3.22 0.97 15.31
CA ARG A 271 -4.40 1.78 14.99
C ARG A 271 -4.06 3.15 14.41
N ALA A 272 -2.82 3.58 14.47
CA ALA A 272 -2.43 4.86 13.91
C ALA A 272 -2.43 4.84 12.37
N LEU A 273 -2.73 5.99 11.78
CA LEU A 273 -2.42 6.27 10.38
C LEU A 273 -1.05 6.96 10.35
N TYR A 274 -0.05 6.30 9.80
CA TYR A 274 1.31 6.86 9.70
C TYR A 274 1.52 7.63 8.41
N GLY A 275 2.22 8.75 8.49
CA GLY A 275 2.52 9.57 7.31
C GLY A 275 3.24 10.86 7.66
N PRO A 276 3.40 11.79 6.72
CA PRO A 276 3.89 13.12 7.00
C PRO A 276 2.95 13.85 7.98
N THR A 277 3.52 14.52 8.97
CA THR A 277 2.77 15.24 10.02
C THR A 277 2.84 16.76 9.88
N GLY A 278 3.51 17.26 8.85
CA GLY A 278 3.64 18.68 8.60
C GLY A 278 2.41 19.27 7.89
N ARG A 279 2.62 20.28 7.06
CA ARG A 279 1.53 21.06 6.46
C ARG A 279 0.47 20.19 5.80
N LEU A 280 -0.76 20.22 6.35
CA LEU A 280 -1.94 19.44 5.90
C LEU A 280 -1.68 17.92 5.82
N GLU A 281 -0.72 17.43 6.59
CA GLU A 281 -0.24 16.03 6.51
C GLU A 281 0.22 15.62 5.10
N ALA A 282 0.46 16.59 4.24
CA ALA A 282 0.89 16.37 2.86
C ALA A 282 2.41 16.21 2.72
N VAL A 283 3.18 16.87 3.58
CA VAL A 283 4.65 16.90 3.59
C VAL A 283 5.18 17.01 5.02
N GLY A 284 6.45 16.74 5.23
CA GLY A 284 7.14 16.97 6.52
C GLY A 284 7.57 15.69 7.24
N PRO A 285 7.88 15.81 8.55
CA PRO A 285 8.34 14.67 9.35
C PRO A 285 7.34 13.52 9.35
N VAL A 286 7.85 12.28 9.29
CA VAL A 286 7.00 11.08 9.35
C VAL A 286 6.71 10.72 10.81
N GLY A 287 5.43 10.50 11.11
CA GLY A 287 4.93 10.15 12.42
C GLY A 287 3.45 9.74 12.35
N LYS A 288 2.72 9.86 13.46
CA LYS A 288 1.28 9.58 13.53
C LYS A 288 0.48 10.76 12.98
N GLY A 289 -0.31 10.51 11.95
CA GLY A 289 -1.26 11.44 11.36
C GLY A 289 -2.66 11.36 11.97
N THR A 290 -3.59 12.09 11.35
CA THR A 290 -5.00 12.13 11.78
C THR A 290 -5.78 10.97 11.20
N LEU A 291 -6.33 10.12 12.05
CA LEU A 291 -7.26 9.07 11.67
C LEU A 291 -8.69 9.52 11.95
N HIS A 292 -9.52 9.63 10.89
CA HIS A 292 -10.92 10.03 11.05
C HIS A 292 -11.83 8.85 11.44
N PRO A 293 -12.85 9.05 12.29
CA PRO A 293 -13.70 7.97 12.82
C PRO A 293 -14.34 7.07 11.78
N HIS A 294 -14.73 7.61 10.63
CA HIS A 294 -15.36 6.82 9.57
C HIS A 294 -14.43 5.77 8.94
N ALA A 295 -13.11 5.86 9.14
CA ALA A 295 -12.16 4.86 8.62
C ALA A 295 -12.11 3.58 9.46
N TYR A 296 -12.68 3.61 10.67
CA TYR A 296 -12.76 2.46 11.58
C TYR A 296 -14.17 2.24 12.15
N ASP A 297 -15.19 2.62 11.38
CA ASP A 297 -16.59 2.26 11.69
C ASP A 297 -16.75 0.74 11.63
N LYS A 298 -16.92 0.13 12.80
CA LYS A 298 -16.92 -1.34 12.93
C LYS A 298 -18.03 -2.00 12.12
N THR A 299 -19.21 -1.39 12.06
CA THR A 299 -20.34 -1.94 11.29
C THR A 299 -20.02 -1.95 9.79
N VAL A 300 -19.44 -0.86 9.29
CA VAL A 300 -19.05 -0.75 7.88
C VAL A 300 -17.88 -1.68 7.56
N MET A 301 -16.88 -1.77 8.44
CA MET A 301 -15.71 -2.64 8.29
C MET A 301 -16.11 -4.12 8.20
N THR A 302 -16.94 -4.60 9.13
CA THR A 302 -17.39 -5.99 9.15
C THR A 302 -18.21 -6.33 7.90
N ARG A 303 -19.15 -5.46 7.50
CA ARG A 303 -19.92 -5.65 6.27
C ARG A 303 -19.03 -5.66 5.02
N LEU A 304 -18.04 -4.76 4.96
CA LEU A 304 -17.09 -4.72 3.85
C LEU A 304 -16.26 -5.99 3.76
N TRP A 305 -15.82 -6.52 4.90
CA TRP A 305 -15.08 -7.79 4.96
C TRP A 305 -15.90 -8.94 4.37
N GLU A 306 -17.15 -9.11 4.82
CA GLU A 306 -18.06 -10.16 4.34
C GLU A 306 -18.30 -10.06 2.82
N VAL A 307 -18.59 -8.84 2.34
CA VAL A 307 -18.77 -8.58 0.90
C VAL A 307 -17.48 -8.88 0.14
N THR A 308 -16.32 -8.47 0.67
CA THR A 308 -15.03 -8.70 -0.01
C THR A 308 -14.69 -10.19 -0.08
N GLU A 309 -14.97 -10.98 0.95
CA GLU A 309 -14.82 -12.43 0.91
C GLU A 309 -15.72 -13.07 -0.17
N GLN A 310 -16.96 -12.61 -0.26
CA GLN A 310 -17.91 -13.09 -1.27
C GLN A 310 -17.43 -12.75 -2.69
N GLU A 311 -17.08 -11.51 -2.95
CA GLU A 311 -16.67 -10.99 -4.26
C GLU A 311 -15.34 -11.60 -4.73
N THR A 312 -14.37 -11.79 -3.82
CA THR A 312 -13.10 -12.42 -4.17
C THR A 312 -13.15 -13.95 -4.20
N GLY A 313 -14.24 -14.56 -3.70
CA GLY A 313 -14.32 -16.01 -3.52
C GLY A 313 -13.24 -16.58 -2.61
N PHE A 314 -12.74 -15.77 -1.68
CA PHE A 314 -11.69 -16.16 -0.73
C PHE A 314 -12.13 -15.90 0.71
N LYS A 315 -12.21 -16.95 1.50
CA LYS A 315 -12.48 -16.85 2.94
C LYS A 315 -11.20 -16.95 3.74
N TRP A 316 -10.96 -15.95 4.56
CA TRP A 316 -9.84 -15.95 5.48
C TRP A 316 -10.02 -17.03 6.57
N LYS A 317 -8.92 -17.64 6.96
CA LYS A 317 -8.86 -18.63 8.04
C LYS A 317 -8.22 -18.00 9.27
N ILE A 318 -8.94 -17.07 9.89
CA ILE A 318 -8.49 -16.37 11.10
C ILE A 318 -9.17 -16.97 12.33
#